data_3e890b1446b0a811c246b277451f3bee
#
_entry.id   3e890b1446b0a811c246b277451f3bee
#
_cell.length_a   1.000
_cell.length_b   1.000
_cell.length_c   1.000
_cell.angle_alpha   90.00
_cell.angle_beta   90.00
_cell.angle_gamma   90.00
#
_symmetry.space_group_name_H-M   'P 1'
#
loop_
_entity.id
_entity.type
_entity.pdbx_description
1 polymer ?
#
loop_
_entity_poly.entity_id
_entity_poly.type
_entity_poly.pdbx_seq_one_letter_code
_entity_poly.pdbx_strand_id
1 'polypeptide(L)'
;MPFVLPTRVLETDEISLVLAFGKLSVLEACTVLGRTVTQAEAPCERVSVFHVAHLPPKYIAELSGAHKCAPVTSVLDSPSADMTSLTGFMASYLEDKSNVSLSGYEIGEDDYEDLVRSMLNGIREAGLKKVRLLRPEGNELLSERVLTRAALDVVAFPYHEGFALGPTAWVPDSAAMRQRGTRKPSPHSDISLSPRLARTLVNLAGLKPGQTLLDPFCGSGTILVEAYAKSLRCLGVDSRASRVQEARENIRWSIGGVTDRGYDIRKGDARGLSRMLRGTKVDAIVTEPLLLPQLHARPKTSTARAMIGESAKVYNDALASMAESIHSEGRIVVVVPVIQTMEGDEVTLTLEGRKLGLRLYQPGPVGFEYPVRLSFESTRWIRRAVYVFEPRS
;
A
#
# COMPACT_ATOMS: atom_id res chain seq x y z
N MET A 1 -11.43 -14.47 -1.58
CA MET A 1 -11.04 -13.08 -1.29
C MET A 1 -11.19 -12.86 0.20
N PRO A 2 -10.30 -12.16 0.88
CA PRO A 2 -10.28 -12.08 2.35
C PRO A 2 -11.26 -11.04 2.91
N PHE A 3 -12.54 -11.11 2.55
CA PHE A 3 -13.59 -10.40 3.27
C PHE A 3 -13.90 -11.16 4.55
N VAL A 4 -13.88 -10.45 5.67
CA VAL A 4 -14.20 -10.98 6.99
C VAL A 4 -15.72 -10.92 7.23
N LEU A 5 -16.35 -9.87 6.68
CA LEU A 5 -17.80 -9.68 6.69
C LEU A 5 -18.40 -9.77 5.28
N PRO A 6 -19.71 -10.05 5.15
CA PRO A 6 -20.41 -9.99 3.88
C PRO A 6 -20.24 -8.62 3.21
N THR A 7 -19.99 -8.60 1.91
CA THR A 7 -19.74 -7.37 1.14
C THR A 7 -20.88 -6.36 1.21
N ARG A 8 -22.12 -6.82 1.46
CA ARG A 8 -23.31 -5.95 1.65
C ARG A 8 -23.13 -4.88 2.75
N VAL A 9 -22.22 -5.10 3.72
CA VAL A 9 -21.89 -4.12 4.77
C VAL A 9 -21.24 -2.87 4.17
N LEU A 10 -20.65 -2.98 3.01
CA LEU A 10 -19.96 -1.92 2.27
C LEU A 10 -20.79 -1.39 1.08
N GLU A 11 -21.96 -1.99 0.81
CA GLU A 11 -22.83 -1.63 -0.31
C GLU A 11 -23.92 -0.64 0.17
N THR A 12 -23.50 0.49 0.73
CA THR A 12 -24.38 1.60 1.15
C THR A 12 -24.09 2.82 0.28
N ASP A 13 -25.07 3.73 0.18
CA ASP A 13 -24.96 4.92 -0.67
C ASP A 13 -23.93 5.94 -0.15
N GLU A 14 -23.73 5.97 1.18
CA GLU A 14 -22.67 6.77 1.80
C GLU A 14 -22.03 5.98 2.94
N ILE A 15 -20.69 5.95 2.97
CA ILE A 15 -19.96 5.23 3.99
C ILE A 15 -18.70 5.99 4.42
N SER A 16 -18.46 6.05 5.71
CA SER A 16 -17.17 6.46 6.28
C SER A 16 -16.32 5.22 6.44
N LEU A 17 -15.33 5.08 5.55
CA LEU A 17 -14.46 3.91 5.48
C LEU A 17 -13.14 4.19 6.19
N VAL A 18 -12.82 3.38 7.17
CA VAL A 18 -11.54 3.43 7.87
C VAL A 18 -10.54 2.52 7.17
N LEU A 19 -9.36 3.06 6.93
CA LEU A 19 -8.22 2.30 6.46
C LEU A 19 -7.04 2.53 7.42
N ALA A 20 -6.49 1.44 7.98
CA ALA A 20 -5.38 1.52 8.92
C ALA A 20 -4.05 1.39 8.18
N PHE A 21 -3.24 2.51 8.11
CA PHE A 21 -1.92 2.54 7.46
C PHE A 21 -1.30 3.96 7.32
N GLY A 22 -0.16 4.08 6.62
CA GLY A 22 0.55 5.35 6.42
C GLY A 22 0.25 6.09 5.10
N LYS A 23 0.85 7.26 4.90
CA LYS A 23 0.59 8.23 3.80
C LYS A 23 0.59 7.63 2.38
N LEU A 24 1.49 6.67 2.07
CA LEU A 24 1.53 6.04 0.74
C LEU A 24 0.25 5.27 0.44
N SER A 25 -0.34 4.65 1.45
CA SER A 25 -1.56 3.88 1.27
C SER A 25 -2.79 4.79 1.17
N VAL A 26 -2.74 6.01 1.74
CA VAL A 26 -3.73 7.05 1.48
C VAL A 26 -3.70 7.44 -0.01
N LEU A 27 -2.51 7.66 -0.56
CA LEU A 27 -2.33 7.94 -1.98
C LEU A 27 -2.85 6.80 -2.87
N GLU A 28 -2.56 5.53 -2.48
CA GLU A 28 -3.11 4.35 -3.15
C GLU A 28 -4.63 4.33 -3.09
N ALA A 29 -5.22 4.53 -1.91
CA ALA A 29 -6.66 4.51 -1.72
C ALA A 29 -7.35 5.61 -2.56
N CYS A 30 -6.86 6.84 -2.51
CA CYS A 30 -7.38 7.93 -3.36
C CYS A 30 -7.26 7.60 -4.86
N THR A 31 -6.22 6.88 -5.27
CA THR A 31 -6.03 6.47 -6.66
C THR A 31 -7.01 5.37 -7.07
N VAL A 32 -7.18 4.34 -6.23
CA VAL A 32 -8.03 3.16 -6.50
C VAL A 32 -9.50 3.51 -6.38
N LEU A 33 -9.88 4.26 -5.33
CA LEU A 33 -11.26 4.67 -5.08
C LEU A 33 -11.68 5.84 -6.00
N GLY A 34 -10.72 6.65 -6.43
CA GLY A 34 -10.92 7.71 -7.43
C GLY A 34 -12.00 8.71 -7.03
N ARG A 35 -12.93 8.98 -7.97
CA ARG A 35 -14.00 9.98 -7.80
C ARG A 35 -15.09 9.58 -6.79
N THR A 36 -15.05 8.35 -6.26
CA THR A 36 -16.00 7.95 -5.23
C THR A 36 -15.66 8.57 -3.88
N VAL A 37 -14.42 9.01 -3.66
CA VAL A 37 -13.98 9.69 -2.44
C VAL A 37 -14.46 11.14 -2.48
N THR A 38 -15.32 11.51 -1.54
CA THR A 38 -15.82 12.88 -1.39
C THR A 38 -15.01 13.70 -0.40
N GLN A 39 -14.48 13.04 0.63
CA GLN A 39 -13.65 13.63 1.66
C GLN A 39 -12.69 12.57 2.22
N ALA A 40 -11.52 12.99 2.70
CA ALA A 40 -10.60 12.13 3.43
C ALA A 40 -9.99 12.88 4.62
N GLU A 41 -9.92 12.21 5.75
CA GLU A 41 -9.39 12.71 7.01
C GLU A 41 -8.32 11.77 7.55
N ALA A 42 -7.34 12.30 8.26
CA ALA A 42 -6.31 11.51 8.95
C ALA A 42 -6.36 11.86 10.45
N PRO A 43 -7.28 11.26 11.21
CA PRO A 43 -7.46 11.56 12.63
C PRO A 43 -6.22 11.20 13.46
N CYS A 44 -5.42 10.26 13.00
CA CYS A 44 -4.15 9.90 13.61
C CYS A 44 -3.17 9.39 12.55
N GLU A 45 -1.91 9.13 12.93
CA GLU A 45 -0.84 8.82 11.97
C GLU A 45 -1.07 7.51 11.21
N ARG A 46 -1.69 6.53 11.87
CA ARG A 46 -1.88 5.19 11.35
C ARG A 46 -3.26 4.90 10.77
N VAL A 47 -4.17 5.88 10.82
CA VAL A 47 -5.55 5.71 10.38
C VAL A 47 -5.95 6.85 9.47
N SER A 48 -6.69 6.52 8.41
CA SER A 48 -7.36 7.49 7.56
C SER A 48 -8.82 7.10 7.37
N VAL A 49 -9.69 8.09 7.41
CA VAL A 49 -11.12 7.95 7.19
C VAL A 49 -11.44 8.53 5.82
N PHE A 50 -12.13 7.76 4.99
CA PHE A 50 -12.58 8.16 3.67
C PHE A 50 -14.11 8.21 3.65
N HIS A 51 -14.66 9.34 3.31
CA HIS A 51 -16.09 9.46 3.01
C HIS A 51 -16.30 9.09 1.53
N VAL A 52 -17.09 8.07 1.28
CA VAL A 52 -17.25 7.46 -0.03
C VAL A 52 -18.73 7.42 -0.41
N ALA A 53 -19.09 8.03 -1.52
CA ALA A 53 -20.48 8.09 -1.98
C ALA A 53 -21.02 6.72 -2.45
N HIS A 54 -20.15 5.89 -3.06
CA HIS A 54 -20.49 4.53 -3.48
C HIS A 54 -19.19 3.69 -3.56
N LEU A 55 -19.19 2.54 -2.91
CA LEU A 55 -18.00 1.73 -2.79
C LEU A 55 -18.22 0.28 -3.25
N PRO A 56 -17.95 -0.05 -4.52
CA PRO A 56 -17.90 -1.44 -4.93
C PRO A 56 -16.82 -2.22 -4.17
N PRO A 57 -17.14 -3.35 -3.54
CA PRO A 57 -16.21 -4.15 -2.73
C PRO A 57 -14.92 -4.57 -3.47
N LYS A 58 -14.98 -4.69 -4.80
CA LYS A 58 -13.82 -5.01 -5.65
C LYS A 58 -12.68 -4.00 -5.51
N TYR A 59 -12.96 -2.72 -5.27
CA TYR A 59 -11.92 -1.70 -5.12
C TYR A 59 -11.16 -1.84 -3.80
N ILE A 60 -11.86 -2.21 -2.72
CA ILE A 60 -11.22 -2.53 -1.44
C ILE A 60 -10.30 -3.72 -1.58
N ALA A 61 -10.73 -4.75 -2.30
CA ALA A 61 -9.92 -5.95 -2.53
C ALA A 61 -8.64 -5.69 -3.35
N GLU A 62 -8.56 -4.57 -4.06
CA GLU A 62 -7.36 -4.15 -4.78
C GLU A 62 -6.32 -3.46 -3.88
N LEU A 63 -6.75 -2.85 -2.76
CA LEU A 63 -5.86 -2.14 -1.84
C LEU A 63 -4.83 -3.10 -1.24
N SER A 64 -3.57 -2.74 -1.31
CA SER A 64 -2.48 -3.56 -0.80
C SER A 64 -1.71 -2.87 0.33
N GLY A 65 -1.71 -1.57 0.36
CA GLY A 65 -1.13 -0.77 1.43
C GLY A 65 -1.92 -0.85 2.74
N ALA A 66 -3.24 -0.93 2.69
CA ALA A 66 -4.09 -1.02 3.87
C ALA A 66 -3.87 -2.33 4.65
N HIS A 67 -3.86 -2.25 5.98
CA HIS A 67 -3.80 -3.41 6.88
C HIS A 67 -5.17 -3.93 7.22
N LYS A 68 -6.14 -3.03 7.34
CA LYS A 68 -7.56 -3.32 7.58
C LYS A 68 -8.42 -2.30 6.89
N CYS A 69 -9.64 -2.70 6.59
CA CYS A 69 -10.69 -1.83 6.14
C CYS A 69 -11.95 -2.11 6.98
N ALA A 70 -12.52 -1.07 7.55
CA ALA A 70 -13.72 -1.14 8.38
C ALA A 70 -14.66 0.04 8.07
N PRO A 71 -15.98 -0.17 7.98
CA PRO A 71 -16.91 0.95 8.02
C PRO A 71 -16.96 1.55 9.43
N VAL A 72 -17.02 2.86 9.57
CA VAL A 72 -17.31 3.48 10.86
C VAL A 72 -18.80 3.24 11.17
N THR A 73 -19.07 2.54 12.26
CA THR A 73 -20.44 2.22 12.69
C THR A 73 -20.82 2.92 13.98
N SER A 74 -19.86 3.42 14.74
CA SER A 74 -20.10 4.13 16.00
C SER A 74 -19.05 5.21 16.22
N VAL A 75 -19.50 6.35 16.71
CA VAL A 75 -18.65 7.42 17.25
C VAL A 75 -19.05 7.62 18.70
N LEU A 76 -18.08 7.58 19.60
CA LEU A 76 -18.27 7.61 21.05
C LEU A 76 -17.59 8.87 21.61
N ASP A 77 -18.23 9.54 22.55
CA ASP A 77 -17.63 10.69 23.26
C ASP A 77 -16.66 10.26 24.37
N SER A 78 -16.73 9.01 24.79
CA SER A 78 -15.84 8.43 25.81
C SER A 78 -15.67 6.92 25.62
N PRO A 79 -14.62 6.29 26.17
CA PRO A 79 -14.39 4.85 26.05
C PRO A 79 -15.45 4.02 26.82
N SER A 80 -16.16 4.64 27.75
CA SER A 80 -17.25 4.02 28.54
C SER A 80 -18.66 4.30 27.98
N ALA A 81 -18.76 4.95 26.82
CA ALA A 81 -20.05 5.28 26.22
C ALA A 81 -20.82 4.03 25.74
N ASP A 82 -22.12 4.21 25.49
CA ASP A 82 -23.00 3.14 25.02
C ASP A 82 -22.56 2.62 23.64
N MET A 83 -22.36 1.32 23.56
CA MET A 83 -21.97 0.60 22.33
C MET A 83 -23.12 -0.24 21.74
N THR A 84 -24.36 -0.03 22.14
CA THR A 84 -25.52 -0.86 21.74
C THR A 84 -25.61 -1.00 20.21
N SER A 85 -25.41 0.07 19.47
CA SER A 85 -25.46 0.04 17.99
C SER A 85 -24.40 -0.88 17.41
N LEU A 86 -23.14 -0.74 17.83
CA LEU A 86 -22.03 -1.58 17.38
C LEU A 86 -22.22 -3.04 17.81
N THR A 87 -22.56 -3.26 19.08
CA THR A 87 -22.69 -4.62 19.63
C THR A 87 -23.92 -5.34 19.10
N GLY A 88 -25.01 -4.65 18.83
CA GLY A 88 -26.17 -5.19 18.12
C GLY A 88 -25.84 -5.63 16.69
N PHE A 89 -25.05 -4.80 15.96
CA PHE A 89 -24.50 -5.19 14.66
C PHE A 89 -23.60 -6.43 14.80
N MET A 90 -22.68 -6.43 15.75
CA MET A 90 -21.76 -7.56 15.97
C MET A 90 -22.53 -8.85 16.29
N ALA A 91 -23.57 -8.79 17.13
CA ALA A 91 -24.38 -9.94 17.49
C ALA A 91 -25.06 -10.62 16.31
N SER A 92 -25.31 -9.91 15.21
CA SER A 92 -25.88 -10.51 14.01
C SER A 92 -24.88 -11.42 13.23
N TYR A 93 -23.59 -11.35 13.55
CA TYR A 93 -22.52 -12.14 12.92
C TYR A 93 -21.78 -13.09 13.87
N LEU A 94 -22.05 -13.00 15.18
CA LEU A 94 -21.40 -13.79 16.20
C LEU A 94 -22.29 -14.92 16.70
N GLU A 95 -21.68 -16.01 17.13
CA GLU A 95 -22.29 -17.10 17.85
C GLU A 95 -21.66 -17.24 19.25
N ASP A 96 -22.32 -17.92 20.17
CA ASP A 96 -21.72 -18.29 21.45
C ASP A 96 -20.40 -19.06 21.22
N LYS A 97 -19.36 -18.70 21.97
CA LYS A 97 -17.97 -19.15 21.85
C LYS A 97 -17.17 -18.55 20.68
N SER A 98 -17.72 -17.61 19.91
CA SER A 98 -16.96 -16.85 18.93
C SER A 98 -15.80 -16.10 19.58
N ASN A 99 -14.71 -15.93 18.86
CA ASN A 99 -13.61 -15.07 19.25
C ASN A 99 -13.82 -13.66 18.69
N VAL A 100 -13.70 -12.64 19.53
CA VAL A 100 -13.72 -11.23 19.15
C VAL A 100 -12.43 -10.56 19.54
N SER A 101 -12.04 -9.51 18.82
CA SER A 101 -10.89 -8.68 19.16
C SER A 101 -11.22 -7.20 18.97
N LEU A 102 -10.47 -6.35 19.65
CA LEU A 102 -10.41 -4.91 19.43
C LEU A 102 -9.00 -4.56 18.97
N SER A 103 -8.88 -3.92 17.83
CA SER A 103 -7.63 -3.36 17.32
C SER A 103 -7.64 -1.85 17.52
N GLY A 104 -6.91 -1.39 18.54
CA GLY A 104 -6.78 0.03 18.90
C GLY A 104 -5.59 0.66 18.19
N TYR A 105 -5.80 1.78 17.53
CA TYR A 105 -4.77 2.57 16.87
C TYR A 105 -4.57 3.89 17.61
N GLU A 106 -3.38 4.10 18.17
CA GLU A 106 -2.99 5.32 18.89
C GLU A 106 -3.94 5.65 20.08
N ILE A 107 -4.44 4.61 20.74
CA ILE A 107 -5.27 4.68 21.96
C ILE A 107 -4.38 4.39 23.16
N GLY A 108 -4.52 5.18 24.23
CA GLY A 108 -3.87 4.91 25.52
C GLY A 108 -4.32 3.58 26.14
N GLU A 109 -3.51 3.00 27.03
CA GLU A 109 -3.76 1.69 27.60
C GLU A 109 -5.07 1.64 28.42
N ASP A 110 -5.31 2.69 29.23
CA ASP A 110 -6.51 2.80 30.05
C ASP A 110 -7.79 2.89 29.20
N ASP A 111 -7.79 3.78 28.18
CA ASP A 111 -8.91 3.93 27.26
C ASP A 111 -9.17 2.66 26.45
N TYR A 112 -8.11 1.96 26.06
CA TYR A 112 -8.21 0.69 25.36
C TYR A 112 -8.90 -0.39 26.21
N GLU A 113 -8.52 -0.53 27.47
CA GLU A 113 -9.15 -1.49 28.39
C GLU A 113 -10.63 -1.12 28.67
N ASP A 114 -10.95 0.15 28.77
CA ASP A 114 -12.33 0.59 28.95
C ASP A 114 -13.19 0.33 27.70
N LEU A 115 -12.67 0.59 26.50
CA LEU A 115 -13.34 0.23 25.25
C LEU A 115 -13.57 -1.28 25.13
N VAL A 116 -12.58 -2.10 25.48
CA VAL A 116 -12.73 -3.56 25.51
C VAL A 116 -13.83 -3.99 26.49
N ARG A 117 -13.84 -3.42 27.68
CA ARG A 117 -14.85 -3.71 28.70
C ARG A 117 -16.25 -3.36 28.23
N SER A 118 -16.43 -2.16 27.68
CA SER A 118 -17.71 -1.67 27.16
C SER A 118 -18.20 -2.54 26.00
N MET A 119 -17.34 -2.89 25.06
CA MET A 119 -17.66 -3.80 23.95
C MET A 119 -18.12 -5.18 24.44
N LEU A 120 -17.40 -5.79 25.41
CA LEU A 120 -17.76 -7.11 25.92
C LEU A 120 -19.06 -7.09 26.72
N ASN A 121 -19.34 -6.02 27.46
CA ASN A 121 -20.61 -5.86 28.18
C ASN A 121 -21.77 -5.74 27.19
N GLY A 122 -21.67 -4.88 26.18
CA GLY A 122 -22.72 -4.74 25.18
C GLY A 122 -22.97 -6.03 24.36
N ILE A 123 -21.93 -6.82 24.07
CA ILE A 123 -22.08 -8.15 23.44
C ILE A 123 -22.87 -9.11 24.34
N ARG A 124 -22.62 -9.07 25.65
CA ARG A 124 -23.36 -9.91 26.64
C ARG A 124 -24.81 -9.46 26.77
N GLU A 125 -25.06 -8.17 26.79
CA GLU A 125 -26.42 -7.58 26.80
C GLU A 125 -27.19 -7.93 25.53
N ALA A 126 -26.52 -8.03 24.39
CA ALA A 126 -27.09 -8.53 23.14
C ALA A 126 -27.34 -10.05 23.12
N GLY A 127 -27.12 -10.76 24.26
CA GLY A 127 -27.47 -12.17 24.44
C GLY A 127 -26.32 -13.17 24.26
N LEU A 128 -25.12 -12.74 23.87
CA LEU A 128 -23.98 -13.62 23.62
C LEU A 128 -23.08 -13.71 24.86
N LYS A 129 -23.33 -14.73 25.71
CA LYS A 129 -22.69 -14.84 27.05
C LYS A 129 -21.29 -15.50 27.07
N LYS A 130 -20.92 -16.23 26.02
CA LYS A 130 -19.70 -17.06 25.98
C LYS A 130 -18.68 -16.60 24.93
N VAL A 131 -18.77 -15.36 24.48
CA VAL A 131 -17.78 -14.79 23.54
C VAL A 131 -16.42 -14.69 24.22
N ARG A 132 -15.36 -15.00 23.50
CA ARG A 132 -13.98 -14.97 23.98
C ARG A 132 -13.23 -13.77 23.40
N LEU A 133 -12.59 -12.99 24.26
CA LEU A 133 -11.69 -11.94 23.82
C LEU A 133 -10.36 -12.54 23.33
N LEU A 134 -10.00 -12.27 22.10
CA LEU A 134 -8.68 -12.54 21.54
C LEU A 134 -7.84 -11.27 21.68
N ARG A 135 -6.95 -11.25 22.68
CA ARG A 135 -6.06 -10.10 22.89
C ARG A 135 -4.94 -10.10 21.87
N PRO A 136 -4.70 -8.99 21.18
CA PRO A 136 -3.54 -8.83 20.31
C PRO A 136 -2.24 -8.65 21.12
N GLU A 137 -1.11 -8.94 20.51
CA GLU A 137 0.20 -8.51 21.00
C GLU A 137 0.36 -7.03 20.66
N GLY A 138 0.42 -6.16 21.66
CA GLY A 138 0.16 -4.73 21.50
C GLY A 138 -1.33 -4.50 21.27
N ASN A 139 -1.71 -3.35 20.74
CA ASN A 139 -3.12 -2.99 20.60
C ASN A 139 -3.70 -3.32 19.21
N GLU A 140 -3.02 -4.09 18.37
CA GLU A 140 -3.47 -4.41 17.01
C GLU A 140 -3.41 -5.90 16.71
N LEU A 141 -4.54 -6.49 16.30
CA LEU A 141 -4.58 -7.87 15.80
C LEU A 141 -4.13 -7.90 14.34
N LEU A 142 -3.06 -8.64 14.06
CA LEU A 142 -2.52 -8.79 12.70
C LEU A 142 -3.55 -9.41 11.75
N SER A 143 -3.56 -8.95 10.49
CA SER A 143 -4.49 -9.41 9.44
C SER A 143 -4.58 -10.93 9.31
N GLU A 144 -3.46 -11.66 9.46
CA GLU A 144 -3.43 -13.13 9.40
C GLU A 144 -4.21 -13.77 10.57
N ARG A 145 -4.14 -13.18 11.77
CA ARG A 145 -4.90 -13.66 12.93
C ARG A 145 -6.38 -13.31 12.85
N VAL A 146 -6.71 -12.15 12.23
CA VAL A 146 -8.11 -11.80 11.92
C VAL A 146 -8.73 -12.88 11.03
N LEU A 147 -8.03 -13.28 9.96
CA LEU A 147 -8.53 -14.31 9.03
C LEU A 147 -8.62 -15.72 9.61
N THR A 148 -7.81 -16.05 10.61
CA THR A 148 -7.66 -17.43 11.08
C THR A 148 -8.23 -17.71 12.46
N ARG A 149 -8.39 -16.69 13.31
CA ARG A 149 -8.72 -16.86 14.73
C ARG A 149 -9.86 -16.00 15.23
N ALA A 150 -10.05 -14.79 14.72
CA ALA A 150 -11.14 -13.93 15.12
C ALA A 150 -12.38 -14.22 14.27
N ALA A 151 -13.54 -14.41 14.90
CA ALA A 151 -14.82 -14.38 14.19
C ALA A 151 -15.14 -12.93 13.78
N LEU A 152 -14.75 -11.97 14.63
CA LEU A 152 -14.90 -10.55 14.35
C LEU A 152 -13.79 -9.76 15.06
N ASP A 153 -13.20 -8.80 14.33
CA ASP A 153 -12.27 -7.81 14.85
C ASP A 153 -12.90 -6.42 14.69
N VAL A 154 -12.76 -5.56 15.69
CA VAL A 154 -13.23 -4.18 15.68
C VAL A 154 -12.02 -3.27 15.63
N VAL A 155 -12.01 -2.30 14.72
CA VAL A 155 -11.04 -1.21 14.68
C VAL A 155 -11.55 -0.08 15.56
N ALA A 156 -10.68 0.49 16.40
CA ALA A 156 -10.94 1.66 17.21
C ALA A 156 -9.79 2.66 17.11
N PHE A 157 -10.09 3.96 17.08
CA PHE A 157 -9.09 5.02 17.00
C PHE A 157 -9.64 6.33 17.55
N PRO A 158 -8.79 7.29 17.98
CA PRO A 158 -9.20 8.63 18.36
C PRO A 158 -9.85 9.35 17.18
N TYR A 159 -11.00 9.95 17.40
CA TYR A 159 -11.76 10.68 16.38
C TYR A 159 -12.47 11.87 17.00
N HIS A 160 -12.13 13.08 16.55
CA HIS A 160 -12.52 14.34 17.20
C HIS A 160 -12.14 14.34 18.70
N GLU A 161 -13.09 14.58 19.59
CA GLU A 161 -12.87 14.57 21.05
C GLU A 161 -13.13 13.20 21.70
N GLY A 162 -13.40 12.16 20.89
CA GLY A 162 -13.75 10.82 21.37
C GLY A 162 -13.11 9.71 20.54
N PHE A 163 -13.89 8.68 20.24
CA PHE A 163 -13.42 7.48 19.54
C PHE A 163 -14.38 7.08 18.42
N ALA A 164 -13.85 6.68 17.29
CA ALA A 164 -14.62 6.01 16.25
C ALA A 164 -14.29 4.51 16.21
N LEU A 165 -15.33 3.69 16.00
CA LEU A 165 -15.22 2.24 15.93
C LEU A 165 -15.94 1.69 14.71
N GLY A 166 -15.43 0.56 14.22
CA GLY A 166 -16.08 -0.19 13.17
C GLY A 166 -15.60 -1.61 13.05
N PRO A 167 -16.46 -2.55 12.66
CA PRO A 167 -16.07 -3.95 12.47
C PRO A 167 -15.16 -4.08 11.26
N THR A 168 -14.06 -4.81 11.39
CA THR A 168 -13.16 -5.12 10.27
C THR A 168 -13.91 -5.90 9.19
N ALA A 169 -14.17 -5.27 8.05
CA ALA A 169 -14.86 -5.89 6.92
C ALA A 169 -13.92 -6.58 5.96
N TRP A 170 -12.68 -6.09 5.84
CA TRP A 170 -11.68 -6.64 4.95
C TRP A 170 -10.26 -6.50 5.51
N VAL A 171 -9.42 -7.48 5.20
CA VAL A 171 -7.98 -7.47 5.43
C VAL A 171 -7.25 -8.03 4.21
N PRO A 172 -6.01 -7.59 3.91
CA PRO A 172 -5.23 -8.16 2.82
C PRO A 172 -4.82 -9.61 3.13
N ASP A 173 -4.73 -10.45 2.10
CA ASP A 173 -4.14 -11.77 2.21
C ASP A 173 -2.60 -11.67 2.28
N SER A 174 -2.13 -11.33 3.47
CA SER A 174 -0.70 -11.16 3.74
C SER A 174 0.08 -12.48 3.59
N ALA A 175 -0.56 -13.63 3.77
CA ALA A 175 0.07 -14.94 3.60
C ALA A 175 0.35 -15.21 2.12
N ALA A 176 -0.63 -15.02 1.25
CA ALA A 176 -0.45 -15.16 -0.20
C ALA A 176 0.59 -14.15 -0.74
N MET A 177 0.58 -12.90 -0.27
CA MET A 177 1.57 -11.91 -0.65
C MET A 177 2.99 -12.33 -0.22
N ARG A 178 3.15 -12.82 1.02
CA ARG A 178 4.44 -13.31 1.53
C ARG A 178 4.95 -14.50 0.73
N GLN A 179 4.07 -15.45 0.38
CA GLN A 179 4.45 -16.59 -0.48
C GLN A 179 5.02 -16.15 -1.83
N ARG A 180 4.42 -15.13 -2.48
CA ARG A 180 4.96 -14.57 -3.72
C ARG A 180 6.33 -13.92 -3.55
N GLY A 181 6.65 -13.42 -2.36
CA GLY A 181 7.99 -12.86 -2.05
C GLY A 181 9.05 -13.92 -1.81
N THR A 182 8.72 -14.98 -1.04
CA THR A 182 9.70 -15.95 -0.51
C THR A 182 9.83 -17.22 -1.33
N ARG A 183 8.77 -17.64 -2.05
CA ARG A 183 8.76 -18.90 -2.81
C ARG A 183 9.08 -18.74 -4.30
N LYS A 184 9.35 -17.54 -4.77
CA LYS A 184 9.80 -17.33 -6.16
C LYS A 184 11.19 -17.97 -6.38
N PRO A 185 11.50 -18.47 -7.58
CA PRO A 185 12.76 -19.20 -7.86
C PRO A 185 14.01 -18.39 -7.52
N SER A 186 13.98 -17.08 -7.73
CA SER A 186 15.10 -16.17 -7.45
C SER A 186 14.70 -15.12 -6.40
N PRO A 187 14.61 -15.49 -5.10
CA PRO A 187 14.29 -14.56 -4.05
C PRO A 187 15.52 -13.73 -3.67
N HIS A 188 15.44 -12.43 -3.73
CA HIS A 188 16.44 -11.50 -3.20
C HIS A 188 15.85 -10.71 -2.05
N SER A 189 15.65 -11.37 -0.89
CA SER A 189 14.93 -10.84 0.26
C SER A 189 15.51 -9.53 0.80
N ASP A 190 16.81 -9.36 0.72
CA ASP A 190 17.53 -8.25 1.36
C ASP A 190 17.52 -6.95 0.54
N ILE A 191 17.22 -7.04 -0.76
CA ILE A 191 17.31 -5.91 -1.70
C ILE A 191 16.02 -5.71 -2.49
N SER A 192 15.13 -6.71 -2.53
CA SER A 192 13.89 -6.63 -3.32
C SER A 192 12.78 -5.90 -2.57
N LEU A 193 11.93 -5.23 -3.33
CA LEU A 193 10.62 -4.77 -2.85
C LEU A 193 9.81 -5.93 -2.27
N SER A 194 9.07 -5.66 -1.18
CA SER A 194 8.04 -6.60 -0.77
C SER A 194 6.93 -6.66 -1.83
N PRO A 195 6.29 -7.82 -2.05
CA PRO A 195 5.17 -7.93 -2.98
C PRO A 195 4.04 -6.94 -2.66
N ARG A 196 3.83 -6.64 -1.38
CA ARG A 196 2.86 -5.66 -0.92
C ARG A 196 3.17 -4.26 -1.45
N LEU A 197 4.41 -3.79 -1.26
CA LEU A 197 4.81 -2.49 -1.76
C LEU A 197 4.78 -2.45 -3.29
N ALA A 198 5.26 -3.51 -3.96
CA ALA A 198 5.19 -3.61 -5.41
C ALA A 198 3.74 -3.50 -5.92
N ARG A 199 2.77 -4.16 -5.26
CA ARG A 199 1.35 -4.05 -5.60
C ARG A 199 0.83 -2.63 -5.38
N THR A 200 1.18 -1.97 -4.26
CA THR A 200 0.84 -0.57 -4.02
C THR A 200 1.34 0.33 -5.15
N LEU A 201 2.61 0.18 -5.56
CA LEU A 201 3.18 0.97 -6.66
C LEU A 201 2.44 0.72 -8.00
N VAL A 202 2.09 -0.54 -8.29
CA VAL A 202 1.30 -0.89 -9.48
C VAL A 202 -0.11 -0.27 -9.41
N ASN A 203 -0.73 -0.21 -8.25
CA ASN A 203 -2.04 0.43 -8.08
C ASN A 203 -1.97 1.95 -8.32
N LEU A 204 -0.87 2.61 -7.90
CA LEU A 204 -0.65 4.04 -8.18
C LEU A 204 -0.56 4.36 -9.67
N ALA A 205 -0.17 3.40 -10.49
CA ALA A 205 -0.16 3.55 -11.94
C ALA A 205 -1.56 3.71 -12.56
N GLY A 206 -2.62 3.28 -11.87
CA GLY A 206 -4.01 3.45 -12.28
C GLY A 206 -4.42 2.65 -13.52
N LEU A 207 -3.72 1.56 -13.83
CA LEU A 207 -3.91 0.76 -15.04
C LEU A 207 -5.12 -0.17 -14.96
N LYS A 208 -5.72 -0.41 -16.11
CA LYS A 208 -6.78 -1.42 -16.32
C LYS A 208 -6.17 -2.70 -16.92
N PRO A 209 -6.81 -3.87 -16.72
CA PRO A 209 -6.40 -5.11 -17.36
C PRO A 209 -6.17 -4.95 -18.88
N GLY A 210 -5.09 -5.56 -19.38
CA GLY A 210 -4.68 -5.48 -20.79
C GLY A 210 -3.78 -4.29 -21.16
N GLN A 211 -3.68 -3.27 -20.31
CA GLN A 211 -2.74 -2.15 -20.51
C GLN A 211 -1.30 -2.56 -20.21
N THR A 212 -0.35 -1.79 -20.69
CA THR A 212 1.09 -2.08 -20.64
C THR A 212 1.78 -1.30 -19.55
N LEU A 213 2.43 -2.02 -18.62
CA LEU A 213 3.32 -1.48 -17.60
C LEU A 213 4.78 -1.76 -17.98
N LEU A 214 5.63 -0.74 -17.89
CA LEU A 214 7.08 -0.86 -18.04
C LEU A 214 7.77 -0.66 -16.69
N ASP A 215 8.72 -1.57 -16.37
CA ASP A 215 9.69 -1.38 -15.29
C ASP A 215 11.10 -1.30 -15.90
N PRO A 216 11.71 -0.10 -16.03
CA PRO A 216 13.01 0.09 -16.64
C PRO A 216 14.20 -0.27 -15.75
N PHE A 217 13.97 -0.65 -14.48
CA PHE A 217 14.98 -1.19 -13.55
C PHE A 217 14.44 -2.45 -12.89
N CYS A 218 13.97 -3.40 -13.71
CA CYS A 218 13.11 -4.48 -13.23
C CYS A 218 13.76 -5.45 -12.24
N GLY A 219 15.07 -5.50 -12.16
CA GLY A 219 15.79 -6.40 -11.26
C GLY A 219 15.30 -7.84 -11.41
N SER A 220 14.92 -8.48 -10.31
CA SER A 220 14.33 -9.83 -10.31
C SER A 220 12.81 -9.86 -10.63
N GLY A 221 12.21 -8.74 -11.03
CA GLY A 221 10.86 -8.66 -11.58
C GLY A 221 9.73 -8.61 -10.56
N THR A 222 9.94 -8.17 -9.32
CA THR A 222 8.88 -8.16 -8.30
C THR A 222 7.70 -7.27 -8.69
N ILE A 223 7.94 -6.07 -9.25
CA ILE A 223 6.89 -5.17 -9.78
C ILE A 223 6.15 -5.85 -10.94
N LEU A 224 6.89 -6.47 -11.86
CA LEU A 224 6.31 -7.15 -13.03
C LEU A 224 5.44 -8.36 -12.64
N VAL A 225 5.82 -9.13 -11.61
CA VAL A 225 5.01 -10.23 -11.07
C VAL A 225 3.67 -9.71 -10.52
N GLU A 226 3.68 -8.62 -9.78
CA GLU A 226 2.46 -8.01 -9.25
C GLU A 226 1.61 -7.34 -10.34
N ALA A 227 2.23 -6.75 -11.35
CA ALA A 227 1.55 -6.20 -12.52
C ALA A 227 0.87 -7.31 -13.35
N TYR A 228 1.59 -8.40 -13.59
CA TYR A 228 1.06 -9.56 -14.31
C TYR A 228 -0.14 -10.18 -13.58
N ALA A 229 -0.09 -10.28 -12.25
CA ALA A 229 -1.20 -10.76 -11.44
C ALA A 229 -2.45 -9.85 -11.48
N LYS A 230 -2.34 -8.64 -12.04
CA LYS A 230 -3.45 -7.72 -12.38
C LYS A 230 -3.85 -7.80 -13.85
N SER A 231 -3.42 -8.82 -14.58
CA SER A 231 -3.67 -8.99 -16.02
C SER A 231 -3.15 -7.85 -16.87
N LEU A 232 -2.04 -7.23 -16.48
CA LEU A 232 -1.34 -6.22 -17.27
C LEU A 232 -0.33 -6.88 -18.21
N ARG A 233 -0.05 -6.23 -19.33
CA ARG A 233 1.12 -6.55 -20.15
C ARG A 233 2.37 -5.97 -19.50
N CYS A 234 3.43 -6.75 -19.39
CA CYS A 234 4.63 -6.40 -18.66
C CYS A 234 5.83 -6.24 -19.57
N LEU A 235 6.43 -5.05 -19.56
CA LEU A 235 7.73 -4.80 -20.17
C LEU A 235 8.77 -4.59 -19.06
N GLY A 236 9.92 -5.26 -19.14
CA GLY A 236 11.00 -5.11 -18.17
C GLY A 236 12.32 -4.81 -18.84
N VAL A 237 13.11 -3.92 -18.24
CA VAL A 237 14.48 -3.65 -18.65
C VAL A 237 15.39 -3.69 -17.43
N ASP A 238 16.54 -4.36 -17.55
CA ASP A 238 17.65 -4.28 -16.59
C ASP A 238 18.99 -4.32 -17.33
N SER A 239 19.97 -3.60 -16.83
CA SER A 239 21.31 -3.55 -17.43
C SER A 239 22.09 -4.86 -17.28
N ARG A 240 21.74 -5.69 -16.29
CA ARG A 240 22.40 -6.97 -15.98
C ARG A 240 21.63 -8.15 -16.56
N ALA A 241 22.30 -8.95 -17.39
CA ALA A 241 21.69 -10.12 -18.00
C ALA A 241 21.18 -11.15 -16.98
N SER A 242 21.87 -11.31 -15.84
CA SER A 242 21.43 -12.21 -14.76
C SER A 242 20.06 -11.78 -14.19
N ARG A 243 19.85 -10.49 -13.98
CA ARG A 243 18.57 -9.95 -13.48
C ARG A 243 17.43 -10.16 -14.46
N VAL A 244 17.71 -9.97 -15.76
CA VAL A 244 16.74 -10.28 -16.83
C VAL A 244 16.31 -11.74 -16.78
N GLN A 245 17.26 -12.66 -16.59
CA GLN A 245 16.96 -14.09 -16.49
C GLN A 245 16.13 -14.39 -15.22
N GLU A 246 16.52 -13.88 -14.07
CA GLU A 246 15.80 -14.02 -12.80
C GLU A 246 14.36 -13.50 -12.92
N ALA A 247 14.16 -12.33 -13.53
CA ALA A 247 12.84 -11.76 -13.73
C ALA A 247 11.94 -12.65 -14.61
N ARG A 248 12.51 -13.22 -15.70
CA ARG A 248 11.79 -14.18 -16.55
C ARG A 248 11.39 -15.45 -15.81
N GLU A 249 12.27 -15.97 -14.97
CA GLU A 249 12.02 -17.16 -14.14
C GLU A 249 10.91 -16.88 -13.11
N ASN A 250 10.99 -15.75 -12.42
CA ASN A 250 10.02 -15.36 -11.42
C ASN A 250 8.63 -15.10 -12.01
N ILE A 251 8.51 -14.45 -13.18
CA ILE A 251 7.23 -14.28 -13.87
C ILE A 251 6.71 -15.65 -14.31
N ARG A 252 7.52 -16.48 -14.98
CA ARG A 252 7.10 -17.82 -15.41
C ARG A 252 6.60 -18.67 -14.26
N TRP A 253 7.27 -18.63 -13.13
CA TRP A 253 6.83 -19.30 -11.92
C TRP A 253 5.47 -18.77 -11.43
N SER A 254 5.26 -17.46 -11.44
CA SER A 254 4.02 -16.84 -10.95
C SER A 254 2.79 -17.23 -11.77
N ILE A 255 2.98 -17.63 -13.02
CA ILE A 255 1.93 -18.11 -13.96
C ILE A 255 1.83 -19.62 -14.06
N GLY A 256 2.43 -20.35 -13.12
CA GLY A 256 2.37 -21.83 -13.12
C GLY A 256 3.14 -22.48 -14.26
N GLY A 257 4.15 -21.83 -14.85
CA GLY A 257 5.00 -22.37 -15.91
C GLY A 257 4.39 -22.31 -17.32
N VAL A 258 3.18 -21.80 -17.48
CA VAL A 258 2.53 -21.64 -18.80
C VAL A 258 3.31 -20.61 -19.63
N THR A 259 3.54 -20.90 -20.90
CA THR A 259 4.11 -19.94 -21.85
C THR A 259 3.06 -18.93 -22.23
N ASP A 260 3.05 -17.78 -21.56
CA ASP A 260 2.23 -16.64 -21.91
C ASP A 260 3.05 -15.61 -22.68
N ARG A 261 2.37 -14.90 -23.59
CA ARG A 261 2.94 -13.82 -24.40
C ARG A 261 2.75 -12.45 -23.77
N GLY A 262 2.26 -12.37 -22.54
CA GLY A 262 1.92 -11.13 -21.84
C GLY A 262 3.11 -10.36 -21.26
N TYR A 263 4.37 -10.83 -21.42
CA TYR A 263 5.54 -10.13 -20.93
C TYR A 263 6.73 -10.17 -21.90
N ASP A 264 7.55 -9.12 -21.85
CA ASP A 264 8.80 -9.01 -22.57
C ASP A 264 9.86 -8.35 -21.66
N ILE A 265 10.94 -9.04 -21.37
CA ILE A 265 12.01 -8.57 -20.48
C ILE A 265 13.31 -8.57 -21.25
N ARG A 266 14.00 -7.42 -21.32
CA ARG A 266 15.17 -7.21 -22.14
C ARG A 266 16.35 -6.69 -21.33
N LYS A 267 17.56 -7.05 -21.72
CA LYS A 267 18.77 -6.36 -21.27
C LYS A 267 18.85 -4.99 -21.93
N GLY A 268 19.08 -3.94 -21.14
CA GLY A 268 19.19 -2.57 -21.66
C GLY A 268 19.48 -1.55 -20.58
N ASP A 269 19.61 -0.30 -21.00
CA ASP A 269 19.83 0.85 -20.15
C ASP A 269 18.55 1.72 -20.11
N ALA A 270 18.05 2.01 -18.92
CA ALA A 270 16.87 2.84 -18.71
C ALA A 270 16.98 4.24 -19.30
N ARG A 271 18.19 4.74 -19.51
CA ARG A 271 18.46 6.03 -20.15
C ARG A 271 18.21 6.02 -21.68
N GLY A 272 18.00 4.86 -22.26
CA GLY A 272 17.78 4.68 -23.70
C GLY A 272 16.44 4.05 -24.07
N LEU A 273 15.41 4.17 -23.22
CA LEU A 273 14.10 3.52 -23.41
C LEU A 273 13.41 3.91 -24.72
N SER A 274 13.38 5.18 -25.05
CA SER A 274 12.75 5.70 -26.27
C SER A 274 13.27 4.98 -27.53
N ARG A 275 14.59 4.77 -27.61
CA ARG A 275 15.23 4.01 -28.69
C ARG A 275 14.88 2.53 -28.63
N MET A 276 14.92 1.92 -27.43
CA MET A 276 14.62 0.49 -27.25
C MET A 276 13.16 0.15 -27.61
N LEU A 277 12.25 1.03 -27.28
CA LEU A 277 10.81 0.91 -27.58
C LEU A 277 10.48 1.33 -29.03
N ARG A 278 11.47 1.81 -29.80
CA ARG A 278 11.29 2.27 -31.19
C ARG A 278 10.16 3.27 -31.35
N GLY A 279 10.04 4.21 -30.39
CA GLY A 279 8.97 5.21 -30.36
C GLY A 279 7.60 4.70 -29.89
N THR A 280 7.46 3.42 -29.56
CA THR A 280 6.22 2.91 -28.94
C THR A 280 6.13 3.45 -27.51
N LYS A 281 4.95 3.96 -27.15
CA LYS A 281 4.66 4.44 -25.81
C LYS A 281 3.97 3.35 -24.97
N VAL A 282 4.12 3.45 -23.65
CA VAL A 282 3.49 2.55 -22.67
C VAL A 282 2.43 3.30 -21.86
N ASP A 283 1.50 2.55 -21.25
CA ASP A 283 0.40 3.14 -20.47
C ASP A 283 0.83 3.58 -19.08
N ALA A 284 1.83 2.91 -18.48
CA ALA A 284 2.46 3.38 -17.25
C ALA A 284 3.90 2.87 -17.11
N ILE A 285 4.66 3.58 -16.28
CA ILE A 285 6.01 3.20 -15.86
C ILE A 285 6.02 3.13 -14.34
N VAL A 286 6.46 1.99 -13.80
CA VAL A 286 6.57 1.78 -12.35
C VAL A 286 7.92 1.17 -12.06
N THR A 287 8.72 1.82 -11.21
CA THR A 287 10.10 1.37 -11.01
C THR A 287 10.68 1.74 -9.66
N GLU A 288 11.59 0.90 -9.18
CA GLU A 288 12.55 1.19 -8.13
C GLU A 288 13.95 1.09 -8.71
N PRO A 289 14.58 2.20 -9.14
CA PRO A 289 15.98 2.20 -9.52
C PRO A 289 16.88 1.69 -8.40
N LEU A 290 18.11 1.31 -8.71
CA LEU A 290 19.03 0.76 -7.72
C LEU A 290 19.12 1.67 -6.49
N LEU A 291 18.73 1.14 -5.34
CA LEU A 291 18.97 1.79 -4.07
C LEU A 291 20.47 1.87 -3.79
N LEU A 292 20.83 2.87 -3.03
CA LEU A 292 22.21 3.07 -2.57
C LEU A 292 22.77 1.83 -1.86
N PRO A 293 24.11 1.67 -1.76
CA PRO A 293 24.72 0.59 -1.01
C PRO A 293 24.17 0.48 0.41
N GLN A 294 24.09 -0.73 0.93
CA GLN A 294 23.62 -0.96 2.30
C GLN A 294 24.50 -0.20 3.30
N LEU A 295 23.87 0.61 4.14
CA LEU A 295 24.56 1.33 5.20
C LEU A 295 24.56 0.49 6.49
N HIS A 296 25.71 0.38 7.14
CA HIS A 296 25.85 -0.28 8.44
C HIS A 296 25.66 0.69 9.61
N ALA A 297 25.69 2.00 9.35
CA ALA A 297 25.44 3.07 10.33
C ALA A 297 24.82 4.28 9.62
N ARG A 298 24.28 5.22 10.41
CA ARG A 298 23.85 6.53 9.88
C ARG A 298 25.06 7.30 9.35
N PRO A 299 25.03 7.79 8.11
CA PRO A 299 26.10 8.63 7.58
C PRO A 299 25.96 10.07 8.10
N LYS A 300 27.02 10.86 8.00
CA LYS A 300 26.95 12.32 8.14
C LYS A 300 26.12 12.92 6.99
N THR A 301 25.49 14.06 7.23
CA THR A 301 24.67 14.76 6.22
C THR A 301 25.48 15.06 4.94
N SER A 302 26.76 15.44 5.06
CA SER A 302 27.63 15.67 3.90
C SER A 302 27.84 14.41 3.06
N THR A 303 28.06 13.27 3.70
CA THR A 303 28.23 11.97 3.03
C THR A 303 26.91 11.55 2.35
N ALA A 304 25.77 11.70 3.05
CA ALA A 304 24.45 11.41 2.49
C ALA A 304 24.15 12.26 1.23
N ARG A 305 24.48 13.54 1.25
CA ARG A 305 24.34 14.44 0.09
C ARG A 305 25.23 14.03 -1.07
N ALA A 306 26.47 13.60 -0.83
CA ALA A 306 27.34 13.10 -1.88
C ALA A 306 26.76 11.81 -2.53
N MET A 307 26.30 10.85 -1.73
CA MET A 307 25.69 9.59 -2.22
C MET A 307 24.45 9.86 -3.07
N ILE A 308 23.56 10.76 -2.64
CA ILE A 308 22.39 11.17 -3.40
C ILE A 308 22.79 11.88 -4.69
N GLY A 309 23.79 12.77 -4.63
CA GLY A 309 24.32 13.50 -5.80
C GLY A 309 24.85 12.58 -6.89
N GLU A 310 25.60 11.53 -6.53
CA GLU A 310 26.11 10.53 -7.48
C GLU A 310 24.95 9.79 -8.20
N SER A 311 23.88 9.49 -7.49
CA SER A 311 22.71 8.80 -8.05
C SER A 311 21.82 9.71 -8.89
N ALA A 312 21.81 11.01 -8.60
CA ALA A 312 20.88 11.98 -9.17
C ALA A 312 20.91 12.01 -10.70
N LYS A 313 22.11 11.91 -11.30
CA LYS A 313 22.25 11.91 -12.75
C LYS A 313 21.54 10.71 -13.38
N VAL A 314 21.76 9.51 -12.87
CA VAL A 314 21.13 8.29 -13.41
C VAL A 314 19.62 8.36 -13.33
N TYR A 315 19.09 8.84 -12.19
CA TYR A 315 17.66 8.99 -11.99
C TYR A 315 17.03 10.02 -12.95
N ASN A 316 17.66 11.20 -13.11
CA ASN A 316 17.12 12.25 -13.97
C ASN A 316 17.25 11.91 -15.46
N ASP A 317 18.36 11.30 -15.89
CA ASP A 317 18.52 10.83 -17.28
C ASP A 317 17.49 9.73 -17.62
N ALA A 318 17.25 8.81 -16.68
CA ALA A 318 16.23 7.78 -16.85
C ALA A 318 14.82 8.39 -16.86
N LEU A 319 14.53 9.35 -15.97
CA LEU A 319 13.24 10.05 -15.96
C LEU A 319 12.95 10.78 -17.28
N ALA A 320 13.98 11.39 -17.88
CA ALA A 320 13.84 12.02 -19.21
C ALA A 320 13.43 10.99 -20.27
N SER A 321 14.09 9.83 -20.29
CA SER A 321 13.74 8.73 -21.21
C SER A 321 12.36 8.13 -20.94
N MET A 322 11.93 8.05 -19.66
CA MET A 322 10.59 7.64 -19.27
C MET A 322 9.53 8.64 -19.76
N ALA A 323 9.79 9.95 -19.62
CA ALA A 323 8.87 11.00 -20.07
C ALA A 323 8.60 10.94 -21.58
N GLU A 324 9.61 10.60 -22.38
CA GLU A 324 9.47 10.38 -23.82
C GLU A 324 8.68 9.10 -24.16
N SER A 325 8.69 8.11 -23.27
CA SER A 325 8.18 6.76 -23.50
C SER A 325 6.76 6.52 -22.98
N ILE A 326 6.14 7.51 -22.32
CA ILE A 326 4.82 7.38 -21.71
C ILE A 326 3.71 8.01 -22.56
N HIS A 327 2.52 7.43 -22.55
CA HIS A 327 1.31 8.06 -23.13
C HIS A 327 0.89 9.30 -22.33
N SER A 328 0.16 10.22 -22.96
CA SER A 328 -0.33 11.47 -22.34
C SER A 328 -1.17 11.23 -21.08
N GLU A 329 -1.93 10.15 -21.06
CA GLU A 329 -2.78 9.75 -19.91
C GLU A 329 -2.08 8.83 -18.92
N GLY A 330 -0.82 8.51 -19.17
CA GLY A 330 -0.05 7.55 -18.39
C GLY A 330 0.54 8.14 -17.11
N ARG A 331 1.00 7.26 -16.20
CA ARG A 331 1.68 7.67 -14.97
C ARG A 331 3.07 7.06 -14.86
N ILE A 332 3.97 7.81 -14.25
CA ILE A 332 5.33 7.36 -13.91
C ILE A 332 5.43 7.33 -12.39
N VAL A 333 5.60 6.14 -11.82
CA VAL A 333 5.75 5.89 -10.39
C VAL A 333 7.20 5.51 -10.13
N VAL A 334 7.94 6.35 -9.40
CA VAL A 334 9.37 6.16 -9.14
C VAL A 334 9.65 6.14 -7.65
N VAL A 335 10.29 5.09 -7.18
CA VAL A 335 10.81 5.00 -5.81
C VAL A 335 12.17 5.70 -5.75
N VAL A 336 12.37 6.51 -4.72
CA VAL A 336 13.63 7.21 -4.45
C VAL A 336 14.12 6.91 -3.03
N PRO A 337 15.45 6.93 -2.81
CA PRO A 337 16.02 6.74 -1.48
C PRO A 337 15.84 7.98 -0.60
N VAL A 338 15.68 7.74 0.70
CA VAL A 338 15.72 8.74 1.77
C VAL A 338 16.75 8.27 2.80
N ILE A 339 17.83 9.01 2.98
CA ILE A 339 18.90 8.67 3.92
C ILE A 339 18.66 9.42 5.23
N GLN A 340 18.59 8.68 6.33
CA GLN A 340 18.62 9.26 7.68
C GLN A 340 20.05 9.49 8.12
N THR A 341 20.38 10.70 8.52
CA THR A 341 21.73 11.12 8.91
C THR A 341 21.97 11.06 10.42
N MET A 342 23.24 11.13 10.81
CA MET A 342 23.64 11.20 12.24
C MET A 342 23.11 12.47 12.92
N GLU A 343 23.02 13.57 12.18
CA GLU A 343 22.55 14.87 12.62
C GLU A 343 21.02 14.94 12.77
N GLY A 344 20.30 13.86 12.39
CA GLY A 344 18.84 13.78 12.45
C GLY A 344 18.13 14.28 11.19
N ASP A 345 18.89 14.77 10.19
CA ASP A 345 18.33 15.21 8.92
C ASP A 345 17.92 14.01 8.06
N GLU A 346 17.02 14.27 7.11
CA GLU A 346 16.73 13.35 6.01
C GLU A 346 17.18 13.96 4.69
N VAL A 347 18.00 13.20 3.96
CA VAL A 347 18.49 13.57 2.62
C VAL A 347 17.85 12.67 1.58
N THR A 348 17.16 13.26 0.63
CA THR A 348 16.49 12.53 -0.46
C THR A 348 16.79 13.13 -1.82
N LEU A 349 16.47 12.36 -2.85
CA LEU A 349 16.63 12.75 -4.25
C LEU A 349 15.45 13.63 -4.70
N THR A 350 15.76 14.76 -5.31
CA THR A 350 14.77 15.58 -6.01
C THR A 350 14.77 15.24 -7.49
N LEU A 351 13.60 14.85 -8.02
CA LEU A 351 13.41 14.57 -9.45
C LEU A 351 12.89 15.80 -10.18
N GLU A 352 13.53 16.14 -11.30
CA GLU A 352 13.23 17.36 -12.08
C GLU A 352 12.10 17.15 -13.13
N GLY A 353 11.02 16.47 -12.75
CA GLY A 353 9.92 16.14 -13.67
C GLY A 353 9.31 17.37 -14.38
N ARG A 354 9.25 18.52 -13.69
CA ARG A 354 8.70 19.76 -14.27
C ARG A 354 9.42 20.21 -15.54
N LYS A 355 10.74 20.05 -15.59
CA LYS A 355 11.57 20.38 -16.78
C LYS A 355 11.31 19.45 -17.96
N LEU A 356 10.73 18.28 -17.69
CA LEU A 356 10.43 17.23 -18.66
C LEU A 356 8.96 17.20 -19.09
N GLY A 357 8.19 18.26 -18.79
CA GLY A 357 6.77 18.31 -19.10
C GLY A 357 5.90 17.41 -18.23
N LEU A 358 6.40 17.02 -17.04
CA LEU A 358 5.66 16.24 -16.06
C LEU A 358 5.12 17.13 -14.95
N ARG A 359 4.00 16.73 -14.36
CA ARG A 359 3.46 17.30 -13.11
C ARG A 359 3.31 16.20 -12.06
N LEU A 360 3.31 16.57 -10.79
CA LEU A 360 3.03 15.65 -9.69
C LEU A 360 1.54 15.30 -9.69
N TYR A 361 1.25 14.03 -9.57
CA TYR A 361 -0.10 13.50 -9.53
C TYR A 361 -0.79 13.84 -8.21
N GLN A 362 -2.00 14.39 -8.27
CA GLN A 362 -2.82 14.75 -7.10
C GLN A 362 -4.19 14.08 -7.22
N PRO A 363 -4.40 12.89 -6.63
CA PRO A 363 -5.70 12.25 -6.66
C PRO A 363 -6.65 12.80 -5.59
N GLY A 364 -7.89 13.06 -6.00
CA GLY A 364 -9.00 13.35 -5.09
C GLY A 364 -8.86 14.64 -4.28
N PRO A 365 -9.57 14.73 -3.15
CA PRO A 365 -9.66 15.95 -2.34
C PRO A 365 -8.44 16.19 -1.44
N VAL A 366 -7.52 15.23 -1.34
CA VAL A 366 -6.34 15.31 -0.47
C VAL A 366 -5.13 15.76 -1.25
N GLY A 367 -4.47 16.83 -0.80
CA GLY A 367 -3.19 17.25 -1.34
C GLY A 367 -2.04 16.39 -0.82
N PHE A 368 -1.09 16.02 -1.72
CA PHE A 368 0.08 15.24 -1.35
C PHE A 368 1.35 16.03 -1.56
N GLU A 369 2.21 16.02 -0.55
CA GLU A 369 3.59 16.50 -0.66
C GLU A 369 4.49 15.38 -1.17
N TYR A 370 5.28 15.67 -2.19
CA TYR A 370 6.17 14.70 -2.82
C TYR A 370 7.64 14.95 -2.49
N PRO A 371 8.44 13.88 -2.33
CA PRO A 371 8.05 12.48 -2.45
C PRO A 371 7.27 11.98 -1.23
N VAL A 372 6.25 11.14 -1.48
CA VAL A 372 5.47 10.52 -0.40
C VAL A 372 6.31 9.46 0.29
N ARG A 373 6.52 9.59 1.59
CA ARG A 373 7.38 8.72 2.39
C ARG A 373 6.67 7.44 2.82
N LEU A 374 7.43 6.35 2.91
CA LEU A 374 6.94 5.09 3.48
C LEU A 374 7.10 5.11 5.00
N SER A 375 6.00 4.92 5.72
CA SER A 375 5.96 5.02 7.19
C SER A 375 6.55 3.79 7.91
N PHE A 376 6.79 2.66 7.25
CA PHE A 376 7.01 1.35 7.89
C PHE A 376 8.43 0.76 7.77
N GLU A 377 9.43 1.49 7.31
CA GLU A 377 10.81 0.99 7.21
C GLU A 377 11.64 1.40 8.43
N SER A 378 11.25 0.97 9.64
CA SER A 378 11.83 1.44 10.91
C SER A 378 13.26 0.97 11.22
N THR A 379 13.80 0.01 10.47
CA THR A 379 15.08 -0.64 10.80
C THR A 379 16.23 -0.33 9.84
N ARG A 380 16.01 0.46 8.79
CA ARG A 380 17.03 0.77 7.78
C ARG A 380 17.33 2.26 7.74
N TRP A 381 18.62 2.60 7.61
CA TRP A 381 19.07 3.99 7.47
C TRP A 381 18.75 4.59 6.10
N ILE A 382 18.52 3.73 5.11
CA ILE A 382 17.98 4.10 3.81
C ILE A 382 16.53 3.66 3.78
N ARG A 383 15.63 4.64 3.74
CA ARG A 383 14.19 4.48 3.56
C ARG A 383 13.80 4.75 2.12
N ARG A 384 12.56 4.53 1.80
CA ARG A 384 11.96 4.78 0.48
C ARG A 384 10.97 5.93 0.54
N ALA A 385 10.90 6.68 -0.56
CA ALA A 385 9.80 7.59 -0.85
C ALA A 385 9.39 7.45 -2.32
N VAL A 386 8.20 7.91 -2.67
CA VAL A 386 7.60 7.67 -3.98
C VAL A 386 7.22 9.00 -4.62
N TYR A 387 7.65 9.20 -5.87
CA TYR A 387 7.09 10.19 -6.77
C TYR A 387 6.07 9.53 -7.69
N VAL A 388 4.96 10.23 -7.92
CA VAL A 388 4.01 9.88 -8.98
C VAL A 388 3.86 11.09 -9.88
N PHE A 389 4.23 10.91 -11.15
CA PHE A 389 4.13 11.93 -12.17
C PHE A 389 3.11 11.54 -13.23
N GLU A 390 2.53 12.56 -13.85
CA GLU A 390 1.76 12.44 -15.08
C GLU A 390 2.20 13.52 -16.07
N PRO A 391 2.11 13.28 -17.39
CA PRO A 391 2.39 14.31 -18.40
C PRO A 391 1.50 15.53 -18.17
N ARG A 392 2.03 16.72 -18.46
CA ARG A 392 1.22 17.93 -18.55
C ARG A 392 0.42 17.86 -19.85
N SER A 393 -0.88 18.03 -19.77
CA SER A 393 -1.77 18.26 -20.89
C SER A 393 -1.48 19.61 -21.53
#